data_fb4598f705beab7356924cbca1247d4d
#
_entry.id   fb4598f705beab7356924cbca1247d4d
#
_cell.length_a   1.000
_cell.length_b   1.000
_cell.length_c   1.000
_cell.angle_alpha   90.00
_cell.angle_beta   90.00
_cell.angle_gamma   90.00
#
_symmetry.space_group_name_H-M   'P 1'
#
loop_
_entity.id
_entity.type
_entity.pdbx_description
1 polymer ?
#
loop_
_entity_poly.entity_id
_entity_poly.type
_entity_poly.pdbx_seq_one_letter_code
_entity_poly.pdbx_strand_id
1 'polypeptide(L)'
;MCYNVRVNYPLFLYIQERFMEIIIYTSQGCQWCDRMKELMKRADQKYTEYLWQEIDGDTQEQIVRQFPDIKSFPVAIIDGEYAGGLIEVAKKFLSDGLVSSSS
;
A
#
# COMPACT_ATOMS: atom_id res chain seq x y z
N MET A 1 -19.52 17.14 -5.41
CA MET A 1 -18.88 17.55 -5.41
C MET A 1 -18.57 17.53 -5.00
N CYS A 2 -18.80 17.57 -5.14
CA CYS A 2 -18.04 17.91 -4.99
C CYS A 2 -17.81 17.64 -4.70
N TYR A 3 -18.00 17.53 -4.48
CA TYR A 3 -17.39 17.84 -4.36
C TYR A 3 -17.07 18.00 -4.17
N ASN A 4 -17.36 18.14 -4.17
CA ASN A 4 -16.80 18.78 -4.19
C ASN A 4 -16.61 19.09 -4.24
N VAL A 5 -16.55 19.07 -4.20
CA VAL A 5 -16.15 19.79 -4.35
C VAL A 5 -15.98 20.25 -4.64
N ARG A 6 -15.71 20.35 -4.85
CA ARG A 6 -15.44 21.19 -5.18
C ARG A 6 -15.07 21.82 -5.60
N VAL A 7 -15.09 21.54 -5.58
CA VAL A 7 -14.68 22.10 -6.27
C VAL A 7 -14.07 23.03 -6.66
N ASN A 8 -13.91 23.39 -6.70
CA ASN A 8 -13.21 24.31 -6.99
C ASN A 8 -11.97 24.44 -6.32
N TYR A 9 -11.22 23.44 -6.14
CA TYR A 9 -9.96 23.36 -5.51
C TYR A 9 -9.03 22.57 -6.35
N PRO A 10 -8.74 22.97 -7.54
CA PRO A 10 -7.92 22.15 -8.42
C PRO A 10 -6.53 21.87 -7.84
N LEU A 11 -5.94 22.85 -7.18
CA LEU A 11 -4.62 22.64 -6.59
C LEU A 11 -4.67 21.65 -5.45
N PHE A 12 -5.69 21.77 -4.64
CA PHE A 12 -5.88 20.88 -3.51
C PHE A 12 -6.11 19.45 -3.97
N LEU A 13 -6.95 19.25 -4.96
CA LEU A 13 -7.22 17.94 -5.50
C LEU A 13 -5.98 17.35 -6.14
N TYR A 14 -5.21 18.20 -6.79
CA TYR A 14 -3.99 17.78 -7.44
C TYR A 14 -2.99 17.24 -6.41
N ILE A 15 -2.88 17.91 -5.29
CA ILE A 15 -1.99 17.46 -4.22
C ILE A 15 -2.44 16.14 -3.65
N GLN A 16 -3.74 15.98 -3.46
CA GLN A 16 -4.27 14.74 -2.92
C GLN A 16 -4.01 13.56 -3.83
N GLU A 17 -4.01 13.78 -5.12
CA GLU A 17 -3.76 12.70 -6.07
C GLU A 17 -2.34 12.16 -5.98
N ARG A 18 -1.44 12.89 -5.36
CA ARG A 18 -0.07 12.44 -5.21
C ARG A 18 0.09 11.40 -4.10
N PHE A 19 -0.88 11.32 -3.20
CA PHE A 19 -0.77 10.42 -2.06
C PHE A 19 -1.67 9.23 -2.28
N MET A 20 -1.06 8.05 -2.24
CA MET A 20 -1.78 6.79 -2.33
C MET A 20 -2.19 6.37 -0.93
N GLU A 21 -3.33 5.71 -0.84
CA GLU A 21 -3.73 5.07 0.40
C GLU A 21 -3.13 3.68 0.41
N ILE A 22 -2.17 3.44 1.30
CA ILE A 22 -1.42 2.19 1.32
C ILE A 22 -1.66 1.46 2.62
N ILE A 23 -2.07 0.21 2.51
CA ILE A 23 -2.20 -0.69 3.63
C ILE A 23 -1.25 -1.85 3.42
N ILE A 24 -0.45 -2.17 4.44
CA ILE A 24 0.49 -3.27 4.36
C ILE A 24 0.12 -4.30 5.40
N TYR A 25 -0.05 -5.55 4.98
CA TYR A 25 -0.21 -6.66 5.90
C TYR A 25 1.14 -7.35 6.05
N THR A 26 1.58 -7.48 7.30
CA THR A 26 2.88 -8.06 7.61
C THR A 26 2.71 -9.26 8.53
N SER A 27 3.79 -9.99 8.72
CA SER A 27 3.82 -11.17 9.58
C SER A 27 4.99 -11.04 10.53
N GLN A 28 4.88 -11.67 11.70
CA GLN A 28 5.97 -11.65 12.67
C GLN A 28 7.20 -12.35 12.11
N GLY A 29 8.36 -11.78 12.41
CA GLY A 29 9.62 -12.37 11.99
C GLY A 29 9.89 -12.31 10.51
N CYS A 30 9.23 -11.42 9.80
CA CYS A 30 9.33 -11.33 8.34
C CYS A 30 10.31 -10.25 7.94
N GLN A 31 11.50 -10.66 7.47
CA GLN A 31 12.49 -9.66 7.05
C GLN A 31 12.09 -8.98 5.75
N TRP A 32 11.30 -9.64 4.90
CA TRP A 32 10.81 -9.03 3.68
C TRP A 32 9.80 -7.93 3.99
N CYS A 33 9.10 -8.05 5.12
CA CYS A 33 8.18 -7.01 5.57
C CYS A 33 8.94 -5.74 5.94
N ASP A 34 10.11 -5.91 6.56
CA ASP A 34 10.95 -4.76 6.88
C ASP A 34 11.43 -4.08 5.61
N ARG A 35 11.74 -4.85 4.59
CA ARG A 35 12.17 -4.29 3.31
C ARG A 35 11.04 -3.54 2.61
N MET A 36 9.82 -4.04 2.75
CA MET A 36 8.66 -3.33 2.20
C MET A 36 8.49 -1.97 2.88
N LYS A 37 8.64 -1.93 4.21
CA LYS A 37 8.52 -0.68 4.93
C LYS A 37 9.64 0.29 4.55
N GLU A 38 10.82 -0.22 4.30
CA GLU A 38 11.92 0.61 3.85
C GLU A 38 11.65 1.17 2.46
N LEU A 39 11.06 0.37 1.60
CA LEU A 39 10.69 0.82 0.27
C LEU A 39 9.69 1.99 0.34
N MET A 40 8.71 1.89 1.24
CA MET A 40 7.77 2.97 1.44
C MET A 40 8.47 4.25 1.87
N LYS A 41 9.45 4.11 2.74
CA LYS A 41 10.21 5.24 3.22
C LYS A 41 10.99 5.90 2.09
N ARG A 42 11.61 5.09 1.24
CA ARG A 42 12.36 5.62 0.09
C ARG A 42 11.45 6.34 -0.88
N ALA A 43 10.23 5.84 -1.04
CA ALA A 43 9.27 6.43 -1.93
C ALA A 43 8.53 7.60 -1.30
N ASP A 44 8.84 7.90 -0.04
CA ASP A 44 8.20 8.98 0.71
C ASP A 44 6.69 8.81 0.76
N GLN A 45 6.25 7.58 0.98
CA GLN A 45 4.84 7.24 1.06
C GLN A 45 4.48 6.85 2.47
N LYS A 46 3.33 7.33 2.92
CA LYS A 46 2.78 6.92 4.20
C LYS A 46 1.94 5.67 4.02
N TYR A 47 1.90 4.86 5.04
CA TYR A 47 1.16 3.61 4.98
C TYR A 47 0.63 3.25 6.35
N THR A 48 -0.35 2.35 6.37
CA THR A 48 -0.87 1.75 7.59
C THR A 48 -0.45 0.29 7.60
N GLU A 49 0.15 -0.15 8.69
CA GLU A 49 0.60 -1.53 8.81
C GLU A 49 -0.32 -2.29 9.76
N TYR A 50 -0.73 -3.49 9.33
CA TYR A 50 -1.46 -4.42 10.18
C TYR A 50 -0.68 -5.72 10.27
N LEU A 51 -0.38 -6.12 11.48
CA LEU A 51 0.26 -7.41 11.71
C LEU A 51 -0.81 -8.49 11.60
N TRP A 52 -0.62 -9.41 10.67
CA TRP A 52 -1.66 -10.38 10.34
C TRP A 52 -2.11 -11.17 11.56
N GLN A 53 -1.16 -11.55 12.43
CA GLN A 53 -1.47 -12.33 13.62
C GLN A 53 -2.34 -11.56 14.62
N GLU A 54 -2.41 -10.25 14.51
CA GLU A 54 -3.22 -9.44 15.42
C GLU A 54 -4.62 -9.18 14.89
N ILE A 55 -4.91 -9.62 13.67
CA ILE A 55 -6.23 -9.42 13.09
C ILE A 55 -7.09 -10.63 13.47
N ASP A 56 -8.32 -10.36 13.90
CA ASP A 56 -9.21 -11.46 14.28
C ASP A 56 -9.57 -12.32 13.07
N GLY A 57 -9.97 -13.56 13.35
CA GLY A 57 -10.18 -14.53 12.29
C GLY A 57 -11.28 -14.14 11.30
N ASP A 58 -12.34 -13.53 11.80
CA ASP A 58 -13.43 -13.12 10.92
C ASP A 58 -12.97 -12.04 9.94
N THR A 59 -12.18 -11.09 10.43
CA THR A 59 -11.66 -10.04 9.58
C THR A 59 -10.64 -10.59 8.58
N GLN A 60 -9.78 -11.52 9.03
CA GLN A 60 -8.86 -12.17 8.13
C GLN A 60 -9.59 -12.85 6.98
N GLU A 61 -10.67 -13.54 7.30
CA GLU A 61 -11.45 -14.22 6.29
C GLU A 61 -12.04 -13.24 5.27
N GLN A 62 -12.55 -12.11 5.75
CA GLN A 62 -13.09 -11.09 4.86
C GLN A 62 -12.01 -10.51 3.95
N ILE A 63 -10.83 -10.29 4.49
CA ILE A 63 -9.73 -9.75 3.71
C ILE A 63 -9.32 -10.74 2.62
N VAL A 64 -9.23 -12.02 2.94
CA VAL A 64 -8.84 -13.03 1.96
C VAL A 64 -9.92 -13.18 0.89
N ARG A 65 -11.19 -13.05 1.27
CA ARG A 65 -12.25 -13.10 0.28
C ARG A 65 -12.18 -11.95 -0.70
N GLN A 66 -11.84 -10.76 -0.20
CA GLN A 66 -11.72 -9.59 -1.05
C GLN A 66 -10.45 -9.65 -1.90
N PHE A 67 -9.38 -10.20 -1.34
CA PHE A 67 -8.10 -10.27 -2.03
C PHE A 67 -7.58 -11.71 -1.99
N PRO A 68 -8.14 -12.58 -2.83
CA PRO A 68 -7.77 -14.00 -2.78
C PRO A 68 -6.35 -14.31 -3.19
N ASP A 69 -5.65 -13.32 -3.75
CA ASP A 69 -4.25 -13.51 -4.13
C ASP A 69 -3.29 -13.41 -2.96
N ILE A 70 -3.78 -13.08 -1.77
CA ILE A 70 -2.93 -13.03 -0.60
C ILE A 70 -2.51 -14.45 -0.23
N LYS A 71 -1.22 -14.74 -0.35
CA LYS A 71 -0.69 -16.07 -0.04
C LYS A 71 0.53 -16.00 0.86
N SER A 72 1.17 -14.85 0.93
CA SER A 72 2.37 -14.69 1.75
C SER A 72 2.50 -13.23 2.10
N PHE A 73 3.45 -12.92 2.98
CA PHE A 73 3.66 -11.56 3.44
C PHE A 73 5.08 -11.14 3.10
N PRO A 74 5.31 -9.84 2.89
CA PRO A 74 4.35 -8.74 3.03
C PRO A 74 3.42 -8.62 1.81
N VAL A 75 2.29 -7.96 2.02
CA VAL A 75 1.32 -7.70 0.96
C VAL A 75 0.87 -6.25 1.10
N ALA A 76 0.76 -5.57 -0.02
CA ALA A 76 0.31 -4.18 -0.03
C ALA A 76 -1.01 -4.06 -0.78
N ILE A 77 -1.91 -3.28 -0.21
CA ILE A 77 -3.16 -2.88 -0.84
C ILE A 77 -3.04 -1.38 -1.09
N ILE A 78 -3.07 -0.97 -2.34
CA ILE A 78 -2.87 0.43 -2.70
C ILE A 78 -4.14 0.95 -3.34
N ASP A 79 -4.71 2.00 -2.74
CA ASP A 79 -5.96 2.61 -3.21
C ASP A 79 -7.07 1.59 -3.36
N GLY A 80 -7.12 0.64 -2.42
CA GLY A 80 -8.18 -0.36 -2.40
C GLY A 80 -7.96 -1.55 -3.32
N GLU A 81 -6.82 -1.62 -3.99
CA GLU A 81 -6.53 -2.69 -4.94
C GLU A 81 -5.30 -3.47 -4.50
N TYR A 82 -5.32 -4.76 -4.76
CA TYR A 82 -4.21 -5.63 -4.43
C TYR A 82 -2.99 -5.25 -5.28
N ALA A 83 -1.92 -4.84 -4.62
CA ALA A 83 -0.70 -4.45 -5.32
C ALA A 83 0.33 -5.58 -5.35
N GLY A 84 0.28 -6.47 -4.36
CA GLY A 84 1.19 -7.60 -4.33
C GLY A 84 2.22 -7.49 -3.24
N GLY A 85 3.31 -8.25 -3.42
CA GLY A 85 4.39 -8.28 -2.46
C GLY A 85 5.46 -7.25 -2.78
N LEU A 86 6.65 -7.48 -2.20
CA LEU A 86 7.74 -6.51 -2.30
C LEU A 86 8.13 -6.23 -3.75
N ILE A 87 8.26 -7.27 -4.56
CA ILE A 87 8.74 -7.10 -5.93
C ILE A 87 7.71 -6.34 -6.76
N GLU A 88 6.43 -6.69 -6.61
CA GLU A 88 5.38 -6.04 -7.37
C GLU A 88 5.27 -4.56 -7.01
N VAL A 89 5.36 -4.25 -5.72
CA VAL A 89 5.29 -2.87 -5.28
C VAL A 89 6.51 -2.09 -5.74
N ALA A 90 7.69 -2.71 -5.69
CA ALA A 90 8.90 -2.06 -6.17
C ALA A 90 8.78 -1.71 -7.65
N LYS A 91 8.24 -2.63 -8.45
CA LYS A 91 8.05 -2.37 -9.88
C LYS A 91 7.06 -1.23 -10.11
N LYS A 92 5.99 -1.21 -9.32
CA LYS A 92 5.00 -0.14 -9.44
C LYS A 92 5.63 1.22 -9.12
N PHE A 93 6.41 1.28 -8.05
CA PHE A 93 7.04 2.52 -7.64
C PHE A 93 8.08 2.99 -8.65
N LEU A 94 8.82 2.05 -9.26
CA LEU A 94 9.73 2.40 -10.33
C LEU A 94 8.98 2.99 -11.52
N SER A 95 7.90 2.34 -11.89
CA SER A 95 7.08 2.79 -13.02
C SER A 95 6.49 4.16 -12.77
N ASP A 96 6.10 4.43 -11.52
CA ASP A 96 5.51 5.71 -11.15
C ASP A 96 6.56 6.80 -10.89
N GLY A 97 7.83 6.46 -10.93
CA GLY A 97 8.88 7.41 -10.69
C GLY A 97 9.11 7.75 -9.24
N LEU A 98 8.58 6.95 -8.32
CA LEU A 98 8.70 7.22 -6.89
C LEU A 98 10.03 6.76 -6.33
N VAL A 99 10.65 5.77 -6.95
CA VAL A 99 11.98 5.31 -6.55
C VAL A 99 12.84 5.15 -7.77
N SER A 100 14.15 5.10 -7.56
CA SER A 100 15.11 4.95 -8.63
C SER A 100 15.56 3.50 -8.71
N SER A 101 15.79 3.01 -9.92
CA SER A 101 16.28 1.65 -10.12
C SER A 101 17.75 1.50 -9.81
N SER A 102 18.45 2.61 -9.74
CA SER A 102 19.88 2.57 -9.49
C SER A 102 20.17 2.72 -8.02
N SER A 103 19.98 1.79 -7.26
CA SER A 103 20.24 1.91 -5.82
C SER A 103 21.38 1.01 -5.39
#